data_4dc7dbbfa90349ec29cde39302c51037
#
_entry.id   4dc7dbbfa90349ec29cde39302c51037
#
_cell.length_a   1.000
_cell.length_b   1.000
_cell.length_c   1.000
_cell.angle_alpha   90.00
_cell.angle_beta   90.00
_cell.angle_gamma   90.00
#
_symmetry.space_group_name_H-M   'P 1'
#
loop_
_entity.id
_entity.type
_entity.pdbx_description
1 polymer ?
#
loop_
_entity_poly.entity_id
_entity_poly.type
_entity_poly.pdbx_seq_one_letter_code
_entity_poly.pdbx_strand_id
1 'polypeptide(L)'
;MGNRSRRGSQVATNSITEYVTKQCAFVAPDGTRCRRLTTITHPYCAHHTRMVHGVEVRRSTIPGAGMGLFAVRHIPKDVYLFDYDGDRLSVSEYTERYAELGFGPYAIELSPSVIIDAYRTDAGIARYICTYHGSGRRPNVRYYSTGRRVEIWTIRPIEPGDELLADYGREMVVALGLVR
;
A
#
# COMPACT_ATOMS: atom_id res chain seq x y z
N MET A 1 34.18 -23.68 -21.08
CA MET A 1 33.30 -22.50 -21.29
C MET A 1 32.13 -22.63 -20.37
N GLY A 2 32.17 -22.00 -19.21
CA GLY A 2 31.16 -22.15 -18.15
C GLY A 2 30.17 -21.00 -18.22
N ASN A 3 28.92 -21.33 -18.48
CA ASN A 3 27.79 -20.42 -18.48
C ASN A 3 27.35 -20.14 -17.04
N ARG A 4 27.75 -18.99 -16.48
CA ARG A 4 27.26 -18.53 -15.17
C ARG A 4 25.91 -17.86 -15.36
N SER A 5 24.85 -18.63 -15.17
CA SER A 5 23.50 -18.13 -14.98
C SER A 5 23.47 -17.17 -13.77
N ARG A 6 23.28 -15.87 -14.03
CA ARG A 6 22.98 -14.87 -12.99
C ARG A 6 21.54 -15.10 -12.55
N ARG A 7 21.35 -15.82 -11.45
CA ARG A 7 20.09 -15.81 -10.71
C ARG A 7 19.94 -14.42 -10.09
N GLY A 8 19.10 -13.57 -10.65
CA GLY A 8 18.62 -12.38 -9.98
C GLY A 8 17.89 -12.81 -8.70
N SER A 9 18.37 -12.41 -7.54
CA SER A 9 17.69 -12.62 -6.28
C SER A 9 16.40 -11.78 -6.29
N GLN A 10 15.27 -12.41 -6.58
CA GLN A 10 13.98 -11.86 -6.20
C GLN A 10 13.96 -11.84 -4.67
N VAL A 11 14.11 -10.67 -4.07
CA VAL A 11 13.85 -10.48 -2.65
C VAL A 11 12.38 -10.82 -2.45
N ALA A 12 12.11 -11.91 -1.76
CA ALA A 12 10.76 -12.35 -1.46
C ALA A 12 10.14 -11.37 -0.47
N THR A 13 9.43 -10.36 -0.97
CA THR A 13 8.68 -9.37 -0.16
C THR A 13 7.62 -10.02 0.74
N ASN A 14 7.32 -11.30 0.55
CA ASN A 14 6.38 -12.06 1.38
C ASN A 14 6.86 -12.38 2.80
N SER A 15 8.16 -12.28 3.10
CA SER A 15 8.70 -12.67 4.42
C SER A 15 8.53 -11.60 5.51
N ILE A 16 8.13 -10.38 5.13
CA ILE A 16 8.01 -9.22 6.04
C ILE A 16 6.58 -8.71 6.20
N THR A 17 5.59 -9.41 5.68
CA THR A 17 4.17 -9.06 5.90
C THR A 17 3.61 -9.92 7.02
N GLU A 18 3.14 -9.26 8.09
CA GLU A 18 2.36 -9.90 9.14
C GLU A 18 0.87 -9.87 8.80
N TYR A 19 0.27 -11.06 8.71
CA TYR A 19 -1.16 -11.22 8.42
C TYR A 19 -1.97 -11.18 9.71
N VAL A 20 -2.82 -10.16 9.84
CA VAL A 20 -3.70 -9.97 11.00
C VAL A 20 -5.15 -10.12 10.57
N THR A 21 -5.89 -11.01 11.23
CA THR A 21 -7.33 -11.22 10.96
C THR A 21 -8.18 -10.56 12.04
N LYS A 22 -9.10 -9.68 11.62
CA LYS A 22 -10.04 -8.97 12.52
C LYS A 22 -11.46 -9.02 11.95
N GLN A 23 -12.44 -8.75 12.81
CA GLN A 23 -13.82 -8.55 12.37
C GLN A 23 -13.94 -7.21 11.66
N CYS A 24 -14.69 -7.19 10.55
CA CYS A 24 -15.02 -5.99 9.81
C CYS A 24 -15.56 -4.88 10.72
N ALA A 25 -15.07 -3.67 10.56
CA ALA A 25 -15.45 -2.52 11.39
C ALA A 25 -16.75 -1.84 10.92
N PHE A 26 -17.33 -2.26 9.78
CA PHE A 26 -18.55 -1.64 9.26
C PHE A 26 -19.75 -1.89 10.19
N VAL A 27 -20.43 -0.79 10.51
CA VAL A 27 -21.70 -0.79 11.26
C VAL A 27 -22.78 -0.21 10.33
N ALA A 28 -23.87 -0.94 10.16
CA ALA A 28 -25.02 -0.51 9.37
C ALA A 28 -25.81 0.61 10.10
N PRO A 29 -26.69 1.35 9.41
CA PRO A 29 -27.47 2.44 10.03
C PRO A 29 -28.35 1.99 11.21
N ASP A 30 -28.74 0.71 11.25
CA ASP A 30 -29.50 0.11 12.36
C ASP A 30 -28.63 -0.29 13.56
N GLY A 31 -27.32 0.04 13.55
CA GLY A 31 -26.36 -0.31 14.59
C GLY A 31 -25.77 -1.72 14.46
N THR A 32 -26.20 -2.52 13.48
CA THR A 32 -25.70 -3.90 13.31
C THR A 32 -24.28 -3.90 12.75
N ARG A 33 -23.32 -4.49 13.48
CA ARG A 33 -21.95 -4.65 13.03
C ARG A 33 -21.81 -5.84 12.07
N CYS A 34 -21.08 -5.66 10.98
CA CYS A 34 -20.75 -6.72 10.05
C CYS A 34 -19.97 -7.86 10.74
N ARG A 35 -20.43 -9.12 10.55
CA ARG A 35 -19.81 -10.32 11.17
C ARG A 35 -18.68 -10.94 10.34
N ARG A 36 -18.41 -10.45 9.13
CA ARG A 36 -17.35 -10.97 8.28
C ARG A 36 -15.98 -10.66 8.86
N LEU A 37 -15.05 -11.61 8.71
CA LEU A 37 -13.64 -11.41 9.01
C LEU A 37 -12.94 -10.78 7.81
N THR A 38 -11.87 -10.05 8.07
CA THR A 38 -10.98 -9.49 7.06
C THR A 38 -9.53 -9.65 7.49
N THR A 39 -8.65 -9.92 6.52
CA THR A 39 -7.21 -10.05 6.73
C THR A 39 -6.43 -9.05 5.91
N ILE A 40 -6.88 -8.74 4.69
CA ILE A 40 -6.13 -7.90 3.74
C ILE A 40 -6.84 -6.59 3.39
N THR A 41 -8.10 -6.40 3.79
CA THR A 41 -8.90 -5.21 3.44
C THR A 41 -9.30 -4.39 4.65
N HIS A 42 -8.50 -4.43 5.72
CA HIS A 42 -8.78 -3.66 6.93
C HIS A 42 -9.02 -2.17 6.64
N PRO A 43 -9.89 -1.52 7.42
CA PRO A 43 -10.68 -2.06 8.54
C PRO A 43 -11.96 -2.80 8.11
N TYR A 44 -12.28 -2.83 6.81
CA TYR A 44 -13.52 -3.41 6.29
C TYR A 44 -13.27 -4.75 5.59
N CYS A 45 -14.29 -5.60 5.50
CA CYS A 45 -14.25 -6.77 4.60
C CYS A 45 -14.32 -6.31 3.13
N ALA A 46 -13.94 -7.15 2.18
CA ALA A 46 -13.89 -6.81 0.76
C ALA A 46 -15.17 -6.14 0.24
N HIS A 47 -16.36 -6.61 0.67
CA HIS A 47 -17.64 -6.00 0.31
C HIS A 47 -17.74 -4.55 0.80
N HIS A 48 -17.47 -4.30 2.09
CA HIS A 48 -17.59 -2.96 2.67
C HIS A 48 -16.45 -2.03 2.24
N THR A 49 -15.27 -2.54 1.91
CA THR A 49 -14.20 -1.75 1.27
C THR A 49 -14.65 -1.19 -0.08
N ARG A 50 -15.29 -2.02 -0.93
CA ARG A 50 -15.87 -1.56 -2.20
C ARG A 50 -16.97 -0.51 -1.99
N MET A 51 -17.83 -0.74 -1.00
CA MET A 51 -18.94 0.16 -0.71
C MET A 51 -18.48 1.51 -0.16
N VAL A 52 -17.59 1.51 0.83
CA VAL A 52 -17.15 2.73 1.54
C VAL A 52 -16.14 3.51 0.71
N HIS A 53 -15.08 2.85 0.25
CA HIS A 53 -13.96 3.52 -0.41
C HIS A 53 -14.04 3.51 -1.95
N GLY A 54 -14.91 2.67 -2.53
CA GLY A 54 -14.99 2.53 -3.98
C GLY A 54 -13.79 1.86 -4.61
N VAL A 55 -13.07 1.02 -3.83
CA VAL A 55 -11.88 0.31 -4.27
C VAL A 55 -11.91 -1.16 -3.86
N GLU A 56 -11.09 -1.99 -4.50
CA GLU A 56 -10.87 -3.39 -4.15
C GLU A 56 -9.41 -3.77 -4.20
N VAL A 57 -9.02 -4.72 -3.34
CA VAL A 57 -7.69 -5.34 -3.35
C VAL A 57 -7.73 -6.58 -4.23
N ARG A 58 -6.89 -6.64 -5.25
CA ARG A 58 -6.70 -7.81 -6.11
C ARG A 58 -5.26 -7.90 -6.59
N ARG A 59 -4.92 -8.92 -7.38
CA ARG A 59 -3.56 -9.05 -7.91
C ARG A 59 -3.20 -7.83 -8.78
N SER A 60 -2.05 -7.22 -8.49
CA SER A 60 -1.52 -6.09 -9.27
C SER A 60 -1.28 -6.47 -10.72
N THR A 61 -1.46 -5.52 -11.62
CA THR A 61 -1.08 -5.66 -13.04
C THR A 61 0.42 -5.45 -13.26
N ILE A 62 1.15 -5.00 -12.21
CA ILE A 62 2.60 -4.78 -12.28
C ILE A 62 3.30 -6.09 -11.91
N PRO A 63 4.16 -6.64 -12.79
CA PRO A 63 4.89 -7.86 -12.51
C PRO A 63 5.69 -7.76 -11.21
N GLY A 64 5.53 -8.75 -10.33
CA GLY A 64 6.26 -8.82 -9.05
C GLY A 64 5.71 -7.97 -7.91
N ALA A 65 4.74 -7.07 -8.15
CA ALA A 65 4.20 -6.17 -7.11
C ALA A 65 3.22 -6.86 -6.13
N GLY A 66 2.82 -8.11 -6.40
CA GLY A 66 1.90 -8.85 -5.52
C GLY A 66 0.46 -8.37 -5.64
N MET A 67 -0.10 -7.80 -4.57
CA MET A 67 -1.46 -7.25 -4.56
C MET A 67 -1.44 -5.76 -4.91
N GLY A 68 -2.50 -5.30 -5.58
CA GLY A 68 -2.74 -3.92 -5.94
C GLY A 68 -4.10 -3.43 -5.48
N LEU A 69 -4.33 -2.14 -5.50
CA LEU A 69 -5.58 -1.49 -5.16
C LEU A 69 -6.22 -0.93 -6.44
N PHE A 70 -7.50 -1.23 -6.66
CA PHE A 70 -8.21 -0.91 -7.91
C PHE A 70 -9.51 -0.16 -7.64
N ALA A 71 -9.82 0.85 -8.44
CA ALA A 71 -11.10 1.52 -8.39
C ALA A 71 -12.23 0.59 -8.87
N VAL A 72 -13.37 0.60 -8.20
CA VAL A 72 -14.60 -0.11 -8.62
C VAL A 72 -15.69 0.83 -9.11
N ARG A 73 -15.45 2.14 -9.00
CA ARG A 73 -16.30 3.22 -9.50
C ARG A 73 -15.41 4.37 -9.98
N HIS A 74 -15.96 5.29 -10.74
CA HIS A 74 -15.28 6.54 -11.08
C HIS A 74 -14.93 7.32 -9.81
N ILE A 75 -13.69 7.80 -9.71
CA ILE A 75 -13.21 8.67 -8.63
C ILE A 75 -12.65 9.95 -9.27
N PRO A 76 -13.22 11.12 -8.97
CA PRO A 76 -12.74 12.39 -9.53
C PRO A 76 -11.31 12.72 -9.10
N LYS A 77 -10.68 13.67 -9.79
CA LYS A 77 -9.43 14.29 -9.37
C LYS A 77 -9.64 15.12 -8.10
N ASP A 78 -8.54 15.31 -7.34
CA ASP A 78 -8.48 16.14 -6.13
C ASP A 78 -9.42 15.67 -5.00
N VAL A 79 -9.64 14.35 -4.91
CA VAL A 79 -10.42 13.70 -3.85
C VAL A 79 -9.48 13.05 -2.83
N TYR A 80 -9.72 13.32 -1.55
CA TYR A 80 -9.15 12.55 -0.44
C TYR A 80 -9.78 11.16 -0.41
N LEU A 81 -8.96 10.11 -0.34
CA LEU A 81 -9.43 8.72 -0.29
C LEU A 81 -9.43 8.16 1.12
N PHE A 82 -8.27 8.14 1.76
CA PHE A 82 -8.01 7.62 3.11
C PHE A 82 -6.57 7.94 3.52
N ASP A 83 -6.24 7.64 4.76
CA ASP A 83 -4.89 7.78 5.29
C ASP A 83 -4.03 6.54 4.98
N TYR A 84 -2.72 6.75 4.94
CA TYR A 84 -1.73 5.68 5.00
C TYR A 84 -1.41 5.41 6.46
N ASP A 85 -1.96 4.32 6.98
CA ASP A 85 -1.80 3.93 8.38
C ASP A 85 -0.75 2.83 8.56
N GLY A 86 -0.29 2.68 9.79
CA GLY A 86 0.69 1.68 10.18
C GLY A 86 1.26 1.94 11.57
N ASP A 87 2.27 1.15 11.94
CA ASP A 87 3.06 1.41 13.15
C ASP A 87 3.82 2.72 12.99
N ARG A 88 3.78 3.56 14.03
CA ARG A 88 4.59 4.78 14.07
C ARG A 88 5.90 4.47 14.76
N LEU A 89 6.99 4.55 14.01
CA LEU A 89 8.34 4.22 14.45
C LEU A 89 9.20 5.48 14.47
N SER A 90 10.07 5.59 15.46
CA SER A 90 11.24 6.46 15.38
C SER A 90 12.22 5.93 14.32
N VAL A 91 13.14 6.77 13.89
CA VAL A 91 14.18 6.35 12.92
C VAL A 91 15.02 5.19 13.47
N SER A 92 15.30 5.16 14.79
CA SER A 92 16.06 4.06 15.41
C SER A 92 15.28 2.75 15.39
N GLU A 93 14.00 2.75 15.76
CA GLU A 93 13.13 1.56 15.71
C GLU A 93 12.97 1.02 14.29
N TYR A 94 12.84 1.91 13.30
CA TYR A 94 12.80 1.54 11.89
C TYR A 94 14.11 0.90 11.43
N THR A 95 15.25 1.50 11.78
CA THR A 95 16.58 0.98 11.43
C THR A 95 16.83 -0.39 12.05
N GLU A 96 16.44 -0.58 13.31
CA GLU A 96 16.53 -1.88 13.98
C GLU A 96 15.62 -2.93 13.33
N ARG A 97 14.35 -2.58 13.05
CA ARG A 97 13.38 -3.49 12.39
C ARG A 97 13.86 -4.01 11.04
N TYR A 98 14.55 -3.16 10.28
CA TYR A 98 14.98 -3.49 8.92
C TYR A 98 16.50 -3.61 8.77
N ALA A 99 17.24 -3.86 9.86
CA ALA A 99 18.70 -3.95 9.84
C ALA A 99 19.24 -4.97 8.82
N GLU A 100 18.58 -6.13 8.66
CA GLU A 100 18.99 -7.17 7.72
C GLU A 100 18.55 -6.88 6.27
N LEU A 101 17.40 -6.21 6.09
CA LEU A 101 16.81 -5.95 4.77
C LEU A 101 17.30 -4.63 4.16
N GLY A 102 17.71 -3.68 5.00
CA GLY A 102 18.17 -2.35 4.61
C GLY A 102 17.04 -1.35 4.33
N PHE A 103 15.80 -1.79 4.13
CA PHE A 103 14.63 -0.94 3.91
C PHE A 103 13.31 -1.63 4.26
N GLY A 104 12.30 -0.84 4.61
CA GLY A 104 10.92 -1.30 4.85
C GLY A 104 10.05 -1.07 3.61
N PRO A 105 9.63 -2.12 2.89
CA PRO A 105 8.89 -1.95 1.62
C PRO A 105 7.49 -1.35 1.77
N TYR A 106 7.00 -1.24 3.00
CA TYR A 106 5.71 -0.62 3.33
C TYR A 106 5.89 0.61 4.24
N ALA A 107 7.10 1.15 4.31
CA ALA A 107 7.40 2.29 5.15
C ALA A 107 7.33 3.60 4.37
N ILE A 108 6.79 4.65 5.01
CA ILE A 108 6.75 6.01 4.47
C ILE A 108 7.11 7.01 5.56
N GLU A 109 7.92 8.00 5.22
CA GLU A 109 8.27 9.07 6.13
C GLU A 109 7.05 9.99 6.39
N LEU A 110 6.67 10.14 7.65
CA LEU A 110 5.67 11.11 8.08
C LEU A 110 6.33 12.47 8.38
N SER A 111 7.49 12.42 9.02
CA SER A 111 8.33 13.57 9.37
C SER A 111 9.77 13.10 9.50
N PRO A 112 10.77 14.02 9.61
CA PRO A 112 12.17 13.63 9.77
C PRO A 112 12.48 12.70 10.95
N SER A 113 11.56 12.58 11.93
CA SER A 113 11.73 11.74 13.12
C SER A 113 10.75 10.58 13.23
N VAL A 114 9.74 10.49 12.34
CA VAL A 114 8.66 9.49 12.43
C VAL A 114 8.40 8.84 11.08
N ILE A 115 8.41 7.53 11.08
CA ILE A 115 8.10 6.66 9.92
C ILE A 115 6.80 5.92 10.22
N ILE A 116 5.91 5.84 9.25
CA ILE A 116 4.73 4.97 9.29
C ILE A 116 5.08 3.69 8.53
N ASP A 117 4.89 2.54 9.18
CA ASP A 117 5.20 1.23 8.62
C ASP A 117 3.97 0.33 8.58
N ALA A 118 3.50 0.07 7.36
CA ALA A 118 2.32 -0.73 7.08
C ALA A 118 2.65 -2.21 6.81
N TYR A 119 3.68 -2.80 7.45
CA TYR A 119 4.06 -4.20 7.24
C TYR A 119 2.97 -5.19 7.67
N ARG A 120 2.13 -4.81 8.65
CA ARG A 120 0.97 -5.59 9.10
C ARG A 120 -0.22 -5.34 8.18
N THR A 121 -1.01 -6.37 7.91
CA THR A 121 -2.18 -6.23 7.03
C THR A 121 -3.31 -5.41 7.64
N ASP A 122 -3.35 -5.24 8.96
CA ASP A 122 -4.34 -4.40 9.64
C ASP A 122 -4.02 -2.89 9.65
N ALA A 123 -2.91 -2.50 9.04
CA ALA A 123 -2.55 -1.10 8.76
C ALA A 123 -3.43 -0.43 7.69
N GLY A 124 -4.35 -1.16 7.06
CA GLY A 124 -5.27 -0.62 6.08
C GLY A 124 -4.90 -0.93 4.62
N ILE A 125 -5.73 -0.44 3.71
CA ILE A 125 -5.65 -0.79 2.28
C ILE A 125 -4.64 0.06 1.50
N ALA A 126 -4.19 1.18 2.04
CA ALA A 126 -3.23 2.07 1.37
C ALA A 126 -1.91 1.38 1.03
N ARG A 127 -1.51 0.37 1.81
CA ARG A 127 -0.32 -0.46 1.56
C ARG A 127 -0.32 -1.21 0.22
N TYR A 128 -1.48 -1.32 -0.44
CA TYR A 128 -1.62 -1.97 -1.75
C TYR A 128 -1.60 -1.00 -2.92
N ILE A 129 -1.39 0.29 -2.70
CA ILE A 129 -1.11 1.25 -3.77
C ILE A 129 0.30 0.96 -4.27
N CYS A 130 0.43 0.55 -5.53
CA CYS A 130 1.72 0.21 -6.12
C CYS A 130 2.43 1.44 -6.70
N THR A 131 3.74 1.35 -6.92
CA THR A 131 4.45 2.37 -7.69
C THR A 131 4.11 2.28 -9.17
N TYR A 132 4.07 3.41 -9.87
CA TYR A 132 3.84 3.44 -11.31
C TYR A 132 5.06 3.00 -12.14
N HIS A 133 6.25 2.95 -11.52
CA HIS A 133 7.49 2.58 -12.21
C HIS A 133 7.40 1.16 -12.76
N GLY A 134 7.87 1.00 -13.99
CA GLY A 134 7.79 -0.29 -14.71
C GLY A 134 6.41 -0.65 -15.27
N SER A 135 5.36 0.18 -15.06
CA SER A 135 4.01 -0.09 -15.54
C SER A 135 3.69 0.49 -16.92
N GLY A 136 4.53 1.42 -17.43
CA GLY A 136 4.22 2.21 -18.63
C GLY A 136 3.09 3.24 -18.44
N ARG A 137 2.55 3.34 -17.21
CA ARG A 137 1.47 4.26 -16.84
C ARG A 137 2.02 5.45 -16.03
N ARG A 138 1.15 6.40 -15.73
CA ARG A 138 1.47 7.55 -14.87
C ARG A 138 0.79 7.38 -13.51
N PRO A 139 1.32 7.97 -12.41
CA PRO A 139 0.65 7.95 -11.12
C PRO A 139 -0.70 8.65 -11.21
N ASN A 140 -1.70 8.14 -10.49
CA ASN A 140 -3.04 8.71 -10.38
C ASN A 140 -3.41 9.10 -8.95
N VAL A 141 -2.58 8.69 -7.97
CA VAL A 141 -2.68 9.16 -6.58
C VAL A 141 -1.32 9.67 -6.10
N ARG A 142 -1.35 10.45 -5.02
CA ARG A 142 -0.15 10.92 -4.32
C ARG A 142 -0.30 10.77 -2.82
N TYR A 143 0.82 10.62 -2.15
CA TYR A 143 0.96 10.74 -0.69
C TYR A 143 1.17 12.20 -0.32
N TYR A 144 0.48 12.68 0.71
CA TYR A 144 0.61 14.03 1.23
C TYR A 144 0.78 13.98 2.75
N SER A 145 1.98 14.32 3.25
CA SER A 145 2.22 14.40 4.68
C SER A 145 1.72 15.74 5.23
N THR A 146 0.90 15.68 6.27
CA THR A 146 0.46 16.84 7.05
C THR A 146 1.34 17.04 8.30
N GLY A 147 2.37 16.20 8.49
CA GLY A 147 3.16 16.12 9.72
C GLY A 147 2.46 15.36 10.86
N ARG A 148 1.16 15.11 10.73
CA ARG A 148 0.37 14.30 11.69
C ARG A 148 -0.11 12.98 11.10
N ARG A 149 -0.35 12.94 9.79
CA ARG A 149 -0.79 11.77 9.03
C ARG A 149 -0.31 11.88 7.58
N VAL A 150 -0.33 10.78 6.87
CA VAL A 150 -0.08 10.71 5.43
C VAL A 150 -1.42 10.45 4.76
N GLU A 151 -1.89 11.42 3.99
CA GLU A 151 -3.14 11.37 3.25
C GLU A 151 -2.92 10.88 1.82
N ILE A 152 -3.86 10.10 1.30
CA ILE A 152 -3.89 9.68 -0.10
C ILE A 152 -4.90 10.52 -0.87
N TRP A 153 -4.42 11.21 -1.91
CA TRP A 153 -5.22 12.08 -2.76
C TRP A 153 -5.14 11.67 -4.22
N THR A 154 -6.25 11.73 -4.93
CA THR A 154 -6.24 11.56 -6.38
C THR A 154 -5.64 12.79 -7.06
N ILE A 155 -4.77 12.57 -8.06
CA ILE A 155 -4.15 13.63 -8.88
C ILE A 155 -4.66 13.62 -10.32
N ARG A 156 -5.52 12.66 -10.65
CA ARG A 156 -6.23 12.48 -11.91
C ARG A 156 -7.54 11.79 -11.65
N PRO A 157 -8.53 11.90 -12.56
CA PRO A 157 -9.68 10.99 -12.55
C PRO A 157 -9.21 9.54 -12.65
N ILE A 158 -9.87 8.64 -11.92
CA ILE A 158 -9.60 7.20 -11.91
C ILE A 158 -10.88 6.49 -12.36
N GLU A 159 -10.79 5.67 -13.39
CA GLU A 159 -11.93 4.95 -13.93
C GLU A 159 -12.11 3.58 -13.26
N PRO A 160 -13.32 3.00 -13.29
CA PRO A 160 -13.53 1.65 -12.80
C PRO A 160 -12.59 0.64 -13.48
N GLY A 161 -11.88 -0.14 -12.67
CA GLY A 161 -10.87 -1.10 -13.15
C GLY A 161 -9.44 -0.58 -13.17
N ASP A 162 -9.23 0.73 -13.05
CA ASP A 162 -7.89 1.30 -12.95
C ASP A 162 -7.22 0.94 -11.63
N GLU A 163 -5.95 0.63 -11.70
CA GLU A 163 -5.10 0.43 -10.52
C GLU A 163 -4.64 1.77 -9.96
N LEU A 164 -4.72 1.94 -8.65
CA LEU A 164 -4.20 3.11 -7.96
C LEU A 164 -2.68 3.01 -7.92
N LEU A 165 -2.01 3.99 -8.53
CA LEU A 165 -0.56 4.03 -8.68
C LEU A 165 -0.02 5.35 -8.15
N ALA A 166 1.05 5.27 -7.35
CA ALA A 166 1.74 6.42 -6.78
C ALA A 166 3.20 6.50 -7.23
N ASP A 167 3.84 7.63 -6.96
CA ASP A 167 5.29 7.74 -7.01
C ASP A 167 5.84 7.42 -5.60
N TYR A 168 6.69 6.41 -5.51
CA TYR A 168 7.35 6.03 -4.24
C TYR A 168 8.59 6.87 -3.94
N GLY A 169 8.98 7.76 -4.87
CA GLY A 169 10.24 8.48 -4.81
C GLY A 169 11.43 7.62 -5.22
N ARG A 170 12.51 8.31 -5.59
CA ARG A 170 13.70 7.68 -6.19
C ARG A 170 14.36 6.63 -5.28
N GLU A 171 14.49 6.92 -4.00
CA GLU A 171 15.18 6.05 -3.04
C GLU A 171 14.50 4.69 -2.91
N MET A 172 13.17 4.69 -2.72
CA MET A 172 12.40 3.44 -2.62
C MET A 172 12.41 2.67 -3.94
N VAL A 173 12.31 3.36 -5.07
CA VAL A 173 12.33 2.72 -6.39
C VAL A 173 13.67 2.04 -6.67
N VAL A 174 14.80 2.66 -6.22
CA VAL A 174 16.15 2.06 -6.27
C VAL A 174 16.25 0.86 -5.32
N ALA A 175 15.79 0.99 -4.07
CA ALA A 175 15.83 -0.09 -3.09
C ALA A 175 15.03 -1.32 -3.55
N LEU A 176 13.92 -1.11 -4.25
CA LEU A 176 13.10 -2.16 -4.86
C LEU A 176 13.69 -2.73 -6.16
N GLY A 177 14.80 -2.17 -6.68
CA GLY A 177 15.41 -2.61 -7.94
C GLY A 177 14.59 -2.31 -9.19
N LEU A 178 13.70 -1.32 -9.15
CA LEU A 178 12.77 -0.96 -10.23
C LEU A 178 13.35 0.05 -11.24
N VAL A 179 14.49 0.65 -10.95
CA VAL A 179 15.34 1.42 -11.90
C VAL A 179 16.67 0.73 -12.04
N ARG A 180 17.15 0.68 -13.27
CA ARG A 180 18.51 0.26 -13.62
C ARG A 180 19.43 1.46 -13.70
#